data_4127ffd7c8d22fe65f4d3fded970dbce
#
_entry.id   4127ffd7c8d22fe65f4d3fded970dbce
#
_cell.length_a   1.000
_cell.length_b   1.000
_cell.length_c   1.000
_cell.angle_alpha   90.00
_cell.angle_beta   90.00
_cell.angle_gamma   90.00
#
_symmetry.space_group_name_H-M   'P 1'
#
loop_
_entity.id
_entity.type
_entity.pdbx_description
1 polymer ?
#
loop_
_entity_poly.entity_id
_entity_poly.type
_entity_poly.pdbx_seq_one_letter_code
_entity_poly.pdbx_strand_id
1 'polypeptide(L)'
;MIEIVSGIVGPFQKPITVELFKEAHTIESSDAVLVPHDAQYFHKYPEYLDYLNQISRRKLIIFSDRGDFPKKPSLNNSIALRVAINPGEKLNNKIVIPYNVETLSTLPLRKYSKNPVLSFVGFMPKASLGRIYKSTLQSPLHVLAGNSAVVRHLAHSKMKRTELNYRFSLRDTYGALNVQPHDLSRIQYLESISDSDMVLTPRGDANQSARFYEVLSSGRIPVVPDSYIELPKIFKSSHLPIIHFPLLISAKDLDFMIKSHWTNISNNENYIMLQQNIRSFFSRNLVFDKFVNNLLNLNIEEFRSMAVSN
;
A
#
# COMPACT_ATOMS: atom_id res chain seq x y z
N MET A 1 -22.40 -14.15 3.76
CA MET A 1 -21.18 -14.74 3.13
C MET A 1 -21.47 -14.83 1.66
N ILE A 2 -20.59 -14.27 0.84
CA ILE A 2 -20.76 -14.30 -0.63
C ILE A 2 -20.27 -15.65 -1.13
N GLU A 3 -21.12 -16.39 -1.86
CA GLU A 3 -20.70 -17.63 -2.52
C GLU A 3 -19.95 -17.29 -3.81
N ILE A 4 -18.72 -17.77 -3.94
CA ILE A 4 -17.79 -17.38 -4.99
C ILE A 4 -17.35 -18.59 -5.80
N VAL A 5 -17.34 -18.44 -7.13
CA VAL A 5 -16.61 -19.34 -8.03
C VAL A 5 -15.26 -18.68 -8.36
N SER A 6 -14.18 -19.39 -8.11
CA SER A 6 -12.84 -18.93 -8.50
C SER A 6 -12.54 -19.32 -9.95
N GLY A 7 -12.19 -18.34 -10.76
CA GLY A 7 -11.71 -18.58 -12.13
C GLY A 7 -10.26 -19.11 -12.14
N ILE A 8 -9.86 -19.66 -13.28
CA ILE A 8 -8.58 -20.33 -13.51
C ILE A 8 -7.39 -19.47 -13.05
N VAL A 9 -6.54 -20.02 -12.21
CA VAL A 9 -5.33 -19.39 -11.67
C VAL A 9 -4.23 -19.37 -12.74
N GLY A 10 -3.74 -18.21 -13.13
CA GLY A 10 -2.58 -18.07 -14.00
C GLY A 10 -1.25 -18.43 -13.28
N PRO A 11 -0.19 -18.84 -14.01
CA PRO A 11 1.01 -19.47 -13.46
C PRO A 11 1.90 -18.58 -12.58
N PHE A 12 1.60 -17.29 -12.43
CA PHE A 12 2.46 -16.30 -11.74
C PHE A 12 1.89 -15.70 -10.46
N GLN A 13 0.72 -16.09 -10.02
CA GLN A 13 0.15 -15.59 -8.76
C GLN A 13 0.00 -16.76 -7.80
N LYS A 14 0.52 -16.60 -6.57
CA LYS A 14 0.03 -17.43 -5.47
C LYS A 14 -1.48 -17.26 -5.45
N PRO A 15 -2.26 -18.35 -5.54
CA PRO A 15 -3.70 -18.26 -5.45
C PRO A 15 -4.03 -17.47 -4.17
N ILE A 16 -5.02 -16.58 -4.25
CA ILE A 16 -5.76 -16.25 -3.03
C ILE A 16 -6.21 -17.63 -2.57
N THR A 17 -5.67 -18.10 -1.44
CA THR A 17 -5.95 -19.45 -0.95
C THR A 17 -7.45 -19.50 -0.69
N VAL A 18 -8.15 -20.23 -1.53
CA VAL A 18 -9.61 -20.30 -1.60
C VAL A 18 -10.19 -21.15 -0.45
N GLU A 19 -9.34 -21.60 0.46
CA GLU A 19 -9.71 -22.44 1.62
C GLU A 19 -10.76 -21.81 2.55
N LEU A 20 -11.15 -20.56 2.32
CA LEU A 20 -12.04 -19.80 3.21
C LEU A 20 -13.36 -19.35 2.55
N PHE A 21 -13.57 -19.70 1.29
CA PHE A 21 -14.83 -19.38 0.60
C PHE A 21 -15.74 -20.60 0.57
N LYS A 22 -17.04 -20.34 0.75
CA LYS A 22 -18.02 -21.33 0.37
C LYS A 22 -18.01 -21.39 -1.16
N GLU A 23 -17.30 -22.38 -1.72
CA GLU A 23 -17.27 -22.58 -3.17
C GLU A 23 -18.66 -22.91 -3.66
N ALA A 24 -19.19 -22.06 -4.55
CA ALA A 24 -20.36 -22.44 -5.33
C ALA A 24 -19.92 -23.43 -6.41
N HIS A 25 -20.68 -24.50 -6.61
CA HIS A 25 -20.35 -25.52 -7.59
C HIS A 25 -20.52 -25.03 -9.03
N THR A 26 -21.30 -23.97 -9.25
CA THR A 26 -21.53 -23.39 -10.58
C THR A 26 -21.62 -21.85 -10.50
N ILE A 27 -21.41 -21.19 -11.64
CA ILE A 27 -21.61 -19.73 -11.75
C ILE A 27 -23.07 -19.36 -11.42
N GLU A 28 -24.02 -20.18 -11.81
CA GLU A 28 -25.45 -19.95 -11.61
C GLU A 28 -25.82 -19.93 -10.12
N SER A 29 -25.21 -20.81 -9.32
CA SER A 29 -25.47 -20.91 -7.88
C SER A 29 -24.67 -19.91 -7.05
N SER A 30 -23.73 -19.16 -7.64
CA SER A 30 -22.89 -18.18 -6.94
C SER A 30 -23.57 -16.82 -6.82
N ASP A 31 -23.22 -16.03 -5.80
CA ASP A 31 -23.57 -14.61 -5.68
C ASP A 31 -22.64 -13.72 -6.51
N ALA A 32 -21.37 -14.12 -6.61
CA ALA A 32 -20.35 -13.40 -7.33
C ALA A 32 -19.30 -14.34 -7.93
N VAL A 33 -18.56 -13.86 -8.91
CA VAL A 33 -17.44 -14.55 -9.54
C VAL A 33 -16.13 -13.83 -9.20
N LEU A 34 -15.23 -14.54 -8.52
CA LEU A 34 -13.89 -14.03 -8.21
C LEU A 34 -12.93 -14.34 -9.37
N VAL A 35 -12.34 -13.29 -9.92
CA VAL A 35 -11.36 -13.38 -11.01
C VAL A 35 -9.99 -12.99 -10.45
N PRO A 36 -9.03 -13.93 -10.34
CA PRO A 36 -7.73 -13.66 -9.73
C PRO A 36 -6.73 -12.97 -10.66
N HIS A 37 -7.16 -12.53 -11.83
CA HIS A 37 -6.30 -11.99 -12.88
C HIS A 37 -6.23 -10.47 -12.84
N ASP A 38 -5.03 -9.94 -13.13
CA ASP A 38 -4.78 -8.51 -13.31
C ASP A 38 -5.15 -8.02 -14.72
N ALA A 39 -5.03 -6.71 -14.93
CA ALA A 39 -5.34 -6.09 -16.20
C ALA A 39 -4.48 -6.58 -17.38
N GLN A 40 -3.25 -7.05 -17.14
CA GLN A 40 -2.37 -7.58 -18.19
C GLN A 40 -2.91 -8.87 -18.79
N TYR A 41 -3.53 -9.72 -17.97
CA TYR A 41 -4.12 -10.97 -18.44
C TYR A 41 -5.22 -10.71 -19.46
N PHE A 42 -6.08 -9.72 -19.23
CA PHE A 42 -7.17 -9.40 -20.16
C PHE A 42 -6.68 -8.80 -21.48
N HIS A 43 -5.53 -8.11 -21.50
CA HIS A 43 -4.92 -7.68 -22.75
C HIS A 43 -4.40 -8.84 -23.58
N LYS A 44 -3.95 -9.89 -22.91
CA LYS A 44 -3.40 -11.09 -23.58
C LYS A 44 -4.49 -12.04 -24.07
N TYR A 45 -5.65 -12.03 -23.41
CA TYR A 45 -6.78 -12.94 -23.66
C TYR A 45 -8.10 -12.15 -23.74
N PRO A 46 -8.34 -11.41 -24.83
CA PRO A 46 -9.55 -10.57 -24.98
C PRO A 46 -10.85 -11.38 -24.97
N GLU A 47 -10.85 -12.61 -25.46
CA GLU A 47 -11.98 -13.52 -25.45
C GLU A 47 -12.47 -13.84 -24.04
N TYR A 48 -11.56 -13.86 -23.08
CA TYR A 48 -11.91 -14.04 -21.67
C TYR A 48 -12.66 -12.83 -21.11
N LEU A 49 -12.29 -11.64 -21.55
CA LEU A 49 -13.01 -10.42 -21.17
C LEU A 49 -14.44 -10.41 -21.72
N ASP A 50 -14.65 -10.86 -22.95
CA ASP A 50 -15.99 -10.97 -23.56
C ASP A 50 -16.87 -11.99 -22.79
N TYR A 51 -16.28 -13.10 -22.37
CA TYR A 51 -16.96 -14.08 -21.52
C TYR A 51 -17.37 -13.47 -20.17
N LEU A 52 -16.47 -12.76 -19.49
CA LEU A 52 -16.77 -12.06 -18.24
C LEU A 52 -17.82 -10.96 -18.42
N ASN A 53 -17.85 -10.26 -19.54
CA ASN A 53 -18.87 -9.27 -19.85
C ASN A 53 -20.27 -9.90 -19.94
N GLN A 54 -20.38 -11.12 -20.49
CA GLN A 54 -21.64 -11.84 -20.52
C GLN A 54 -22.13 -12.23 -19.11
N ILE A 55 -21.21 -12.73 -18.27
CA ILE A 55 -21.51 -13.08 -16.88
C ILE A 55 -21.88 -11.85 -16.07
N SER A 56 -21.18 -10.73 -16.27
CA SER A 56 -21.38 -9.48 -15.52
C SER A 56 -22.78 -8.87 -15.67
N ARG A 57 -23.55 -9.29 -16.66
CA ARG A 57 -24.96 -8.90 -16.82
C ARG A 57 -25.86 -9.48 -15.73
N ARG A 58 -25.45 -10.58 -15.10
CA ARG A 58 -26.25 -11.34 -14.14
C ARG A 58 -25.60 -11.47 -12.77
N LYS A 59 -24.27 -11.48 -12.72
CA LYS A 59 -23.48 -11.70 -11.51
C LYS A 59 -22.51 -10.57 -11.26
N LEU A 60 -22.17 -10.35 -9.99
CA LEU A 60 -21.08 -9.45 -9.62
C LEU A 60 -19.75 -10.11 -9.97
N ILE A 61 -18.89 -9.38 -10.68
CA ILE A 61 -17.51 -9.79 -10.94
C ILE A 61 -16.60 -9.08 -9.93
N ILE A 62 -15.87 -9.85 -9.13
CA ILE A 62 -14.84 -9.34 -8.22
C ILE A 62 -13.49 -9.71 -8.85
N PHE A 63 -12.66 -8.74 -9.16
CA PHE A 63 -11.34 -9.04 -9.70
C PHE A 63 -10.23 -8.41 -8.88
N SER A 64 -9.18 -9.21 -8.67
CA SER A 64 -8.01 -8.79 -7.91
C SER A 64 -7.00 -8.15 -8.85
N ASP A 65 -6.92 -6.83 -8.82
CA ASP A 65 -5.95 -6.08 -9.60
C ASP A 65 -4.79 -5.64 -8.68
N ARG A 66 -3.79 -6.52 -8.57
CA ARG A 66 -2.57 -6.28 -7.79
C ARG A 66 -1.53 -5.46 -8.56
N GLY A 67 -1.78 -5.21 -9.85
CA GLY A 67 -0.86 -4.51 -10.71
C GLY A 67 -0.95 -3.00 -10.57
N ASP A 68 0.15 -2.35 -10.96
CA ASP A 68 0.29 -0.89 -10.98
C ASP A 68 -0.33 -0.28 -12.25
N PHE A 69 -1.03 -1.08 -13.06
CA PHE A 69 -1.52 -0.68 -14.37
C PHE A 69 -2.79 0.16 -14.27
N PRO A 70 -2.82 1.32 -14.94
CA PRO A 70 -3.96 2.23 -14.90
C PRO A 70 -5.15 1.75 -15.74
N LYS A 71 -4.92 0.84 -16.70
CA LYS A 71 -5.98 0.37 -17.60
C LYS A 71 -6.65 -0.87 -17.04
N LYS A 72 -7.94 -0.77 -16.78
CA LYS A 72 -8.79 -1.85 -16.31
C LYS A 72 -9.79 -2.27 -17.35
N PRO A 73 -10.19 -3.55 -17.34
CA PRO A 73 -11.37 -3.95 -18.10
C PRO A 73 -12.59 -3.20 -17.55
N SER A 74 -13.38 -2.64 -18.44
CA SER A 74 -14.68 -2.06 -18.09
C SER A 74 -15.73 -3.16 -18.13
N LEU A 75 -16.13 -3.64 -16.96
CA LEU A 75 -17.22 -4.59 -16.80
C LEU A 75 -18.39 -3.89 -16.13
N ASN A 76 -19.62 -4.13 -16.61
CA ASN A 76 -20.81 -3.40 -16.16
C ASN A 76 -21.12 -3.59 -14.68
N ASN A 77 -20.96 -4.80 -14.16
CA ASN A 77 -21.24 -5.15 -12.76
C ASN A 77 -20.00 -5.76 -12.14
N SER A 78 -19.02 -4.92 -11.80
CA SER A 78 -17.77 -5.39 -11.27
C SER A 78 -17.22 -4.49 -10.18
N ILE A 79 -16.44 -5.08 -9.25
CA ILE A 79 -15.66 -4.40 -8.24
C ILE A 79 -14.21 -4.88 -8.32
N ALA A 80 -13.28 -3.93 -8.36
CA ALA A 80 -11.86 -4.23 -8.36
C ALA A 80 -11.28 -4.14 -6.95
N LEU A 81 -10.62 -5.19 -6.49
CA LEU A 81 -9.78 -5.18 -5.31
C LEU A 81 -8.40 -4.68 -5.72
N ARG A 82 -7.98 -3.52 -5.21
CA ARG A 82 -6.72 -2.89 -5.61
C ARG A 82 -5.81 -2.59 -4.44
N VAL A 83 -4.53 -2.85 -4.61
CA VAL A 83 -3.51 -2.45 -3.63
C VAL A 83 -3.19 -0.96 -3.70
N ALA A 84 -3.47 -0.29 -4.82
CA ALA A 84 -3.24 1.14 -5.01
C ALA A 84 -4.19 1.75 -6.04
N ILE A 85 -4.46 3.04 -5.88
CA ILE A 85 -5.20 3.87 -6.84
C ILE A 85 -4.31 5.05 -7.21
N ASN A 86 -4.10 5.27 -8.50
CA ASN A 86 -3.22 6.33 -8.96
C ASN A 86 -3.90 7.71 -8.90
N PRO A 87 -3.12 8.81 -8.72
CA PRO A 87 -3.66 10.15 -8.77
C PRO A 87 -4.44 10.41 -10.06
N GLY A 88 -5.65 10.97 -9.93
CA GLY A 88 -6.54 11.23 -11.08
C GLY A 88 -7.32 10.03 -11.60
N GLU A 89 -7.11 8.84 -11.03
CA GLU A 89 -7.91 7.66 -11.37
C GLU A 89 -9.28 7.71 -10.68
N LYS A 90 -10.37 7.43 -11.43
CA LYS A 90 -11.71 7.35 -10.85
C LYS A 90 -11.79 6.22 -9.82
N LEU A 91 -12.40 6.53 -8.69
CA LEU A 91 -12.51 5.59 -7.55
C LEU A 91 -13.68 4.62 -7.65
N ASN A 92 -14.61 4.85 -8.59
CA ASN A 92 -15.85 4.08 -8.70
C ASN A 92 -15.56 2.57 -8.83
N ASN A 93 -16.33 1.77 -8.11
CA ASN A 93 -16.27 0.31 -8.12
C ASN A 93 -14.88 -0.25 -7.77
N LYS A 94 -14.18 0.36 -6.82
CA LYS A 94 -12.87 -0.09 -6.34
C LYS A 94 -12.86 -0.19 -4.83
N ILE A 95 -12.27 -1.25 -4.32
CA ILE A 95 -11.96 -1.41 -2.90
C ILE A 95 -10.44 -1.45 -2.76
N VAL A 96 -9.91 -0.53 -1.95
CA VAL A 96 -8.47 -0.54 -1.65
C VAL A 96 -8.20 -1.62 -0.61
N ILE A 97 -7.27 -2.51 -0.93
CA ILE A 97 -6.83 -3.62 -0.08
C ILE A 97 -5.36 -3.43 0.32
N PRO A 98 -4.91 -3.97 1.46
CA PRO A 98 -3.51 -3.91 1.85
C PRO A 98 -2.62 -4.69 0.88
N TYR A 99 -1.32 -4.35 0.83
CA TYR A 99 -0.33 -5.21 0.21
C TYR A 99 -0.16 -6.51 1.01
N ASN A 100 0.05 -7.61 0.31
CA ASN A 100 0.51 -8.84 0.93
C ASN A 100 2.01 -8.70 1.23
N VAL A 101 2.35 -8.51 2.49
CA VAL A 101 3.72 -8.30 2.95
C VAL A 101 4.10 -9.31 4.02
N GLU A 102 5.41 -9.53 4.16
CA GLU A 102 5.94 -10.25 5.30
C GLU A 102 5.67 -9.49 6.61
N THR A 103 5.20 -10.18 7.62
CA THR A 103 4.95 -9.61 8.94
C THR A 103 6.25 -9.46 9.72
N LEU A 104 6.59 -8.23 10.10
CA LEU A 104 7.80 -7.91 10.85
C LEU A 104 7.56 -7.75 12.36
N SER A 105 6.54 -8.41 12.89
CA SER A 105 6.16 -8.33 14.33
C SER A 105 7.19 -8.92 15.28
N THR A 106 8.14 -9.71 14.77
CA THR A 106 9.24 -10.30 15.54
C THR A 106 10.39 -9.32 15.80
N LEU A 107 10.45 -8.19 15.09
CA LEU A 107 11.46 -7.17 15.36
C LEU A 107 11.33 -6.63 16.80
N PRO A 108 12.44 -6.32 17.49
CA PRO A 108 12.38 -5.84 18.87
C PRO A 108 11.62 -4.52 18.99
N LEU A 109 10.87 -4.35 20.08
CA LEU A 109 10.30 -3.05 20.43
C LEU A 109 11.43 -2.09 20.82
N ARG A 110 11.28 -0.83 20.42
CA ARG A 110 12.26 0.21 20.75
C ARG A 110 11.89 0.91 22.04
N LYS A 111 12.91 1.30 22.79
CA LYS A 111 12.75 2.22 23.92
C LYS A 111 12.58 3.65 23.41
N TYR A 112 11.82 4.43 24.15
CA TYR A 112 11.65 5.85 23.85
C TYR A 112 12.99 6.60 23.91
N SER A 113 13.15 7.51 22.98
CA SER A 113 14.27 8.47 22.97
C SER A 113 13.72 9.87 22.67
N LYS A 114 14.27 10.89 23.33
CA LYS A 114 13.91 12.30 23.03
C LYS A 114 14.24 12.67 21.57
N ASN A 115 15.27 12.04 21.01
CA ASN A 115 15.70 12.23 19.63
C ASN A 115 15.34 10.98 18.80
N PRO A 116 14.16 10.94 18.17
CA PRO A 116 13.73 9.79 17.40
C PRO A 116 14.60 9.61 16.15
N VAL A 117 14.78 8.35 15.77
CA VAL A 117 15.46 7.99 14.52
C VAL A 117 14.44 7.83 13.42
N LEU A 118 14.60 8.60 12.35
CA LEU A 118 13.88 8.43 11.09
C LEU A 118 14.80 7.72 10.09
N SER A 119 14.31 6.69 9.40
CA SER A 119 15.14 5.99 8.40
C SER A 119 14.49 5.91 7.02
N PHE A 120 15.34 5.65 6.03
CA PHE A 120 14.95 5.25 4.69
C PHE A 120 16.04 4.37 4.06
N VAL A 121 15.64 3.19 3.60
CA VAL A 121 16.50 2.33 2.76
C VAL A 121 15.75 2.02 1.48
N GLY A 122 16.32 2.33 0.31
CA GLY A 122 15.62 2.03 -0.93
C GLY A 122 16.25 2.57 -2.19
N PHE A 123 15.66 2.14 -3.30
CA PHE A 123 16.04 2.61 -4.61
C PHE A 123 15.71 4.09 -4.79
N MET A 124 16.72 4.83 -5.22
CA MET A 124 16.58 6.23 -5.62
C MET A 124 17.03 6.35 -7.07
N PRO A 125 16.10 6.51 -8.02
CA PRO A 125 16.46 6.64 -9.42
C PRO A 125 17.44 7.81 -9.59
N LYS A 126 18.51 7.63 -10.35
CA LYS A 126 19.37 8.72 -10.80
C LYS A 126 18.61 9.55 -11.84
N ALA A 127 17.58 10.25 -11.40
CA ALA A 127 16.92 11.19 -12.27
C ALA A 127 17.86 12.38 -12.48
N SER A 128 18.13 12.75 -13.73
CA SER A 128 18.75 14.04 -13.97
C SER A 128 17.81 15.10 -13.38
N LEU A 129 18.28 15.80 -12.35
CA LEU A 129 17.52 16.87 -11.68
C LEU A 129 16.91 17.86 -12.69
N GLY A 130 17.55 18.04 -13.84
CA GLY A 130 17.05 18.87 -14.93
C GLY A 130 15.79 18.34 -15.62
N ARG A 131 15.59 17.01 -15.73
CA ARG A 131 14.33 16.46 -16.26
C ARG A 131 13.19 16.56 -15.25
N ILE A 132 13.50 16.30 -13.98
CA ILE A 132 12.53 16.47 -12.89
C ILE A 132 12.13 17.94 -12.83
N TYR A 133 13.07 18.88 -12.86
CA TYR A 133 12.80 20.29 -12.76
C TYR A 133 11.96 20.82 -13.93
N LYS A 134 12.24 20.42 -15.18
CA LYS A 134 11.42 20.78 -16.34
C LYS A 134 10.00 20.20 -16.29
N SER A 135 9.86 18.95 -15.85
CA SER A 135 8.52 18.36 -15.70
C SER A 135 7.74 18.94 -14.52
N THR A 136 8.43 19.44 -13.48
CA THR A 136 7.83 19.95 -12.25
C THR A 136 7.22 21.34 -12.41
N LEU A 137 7.88 22.23 -13.17
CA LEU A 137 7.42 23.62 -13.33
C LEU A 137 6.19 23.78 -14.24
N GLN A 138 5.85 22.75 -15.02
CA GLN A 138 4.77 22.81 -16.01
C GLN A 138 3.64 21.80 -15.74
N SER A 139 3.78 20.92 -14.75
CA SER A 139 2.82 19.86 -14.53
C SER A 139 1.99 20.10 -13.27
N PRO A 140 0.67 19.80 -13.31
CA PRO A 140 -0.17 19.83 -12.12
C PRO A 140 0.39 18.94 -11.00
N LEU A 141 0.15 19.31 -9.74
CA LEU A 141 0.71 18.62 -8.56
C LEU A 141 0.40 17.11 -8.55
N HIS A 142 -0.77 16.69 -9.03
CA HIS A 142 -1.14 15.28 -9.12
C HIS A 142 -0.25 14.48 -10.10
N VAL A 143 0.26 15.11 -11.16
CA VAL A 143 1.19 14.47 -12.11
C VAL A 143 2.55 14.25 -11.44
N LEU A 144 3.01 15.23 -10.65
CA LEU A 144 4.25 15.11 -9.86
C LEU A 144 4.12 14.01 -8.81
N ALA A 145 3.01 14.02 -8.09
CA ALA A 145 2.69 13.00 -7.10
C ALA A 145 2.57 11.60 -7.73
N GLY A 146 2.20 11.54 -9.02
CA GLY A 146 2.17 10.30 -9.81
C GLY A 146 3.54 9.71 -10.13
N ASN A 147 4.62 10.49 -10.02
CA ASN A 147 5.98 10.05 -10.37
C ASN A 147 6.76 9.61 -9.13
N SER A 148 7.04 8.32 -8.99
CA SER A 148 7.74 7.76 -7.83
C SER A 148 9.15 8.35 -7.64
N ALA A 149 9.88 8.63 -8.72
CA ALA A 149 11.21 9.21 -8.65
C ALA A 149 11.15 10.64 -8.08
N VAL A 150 10.20 11.46 -8.56
CA VAL A 150 9.98 12.82 -8.06
C VAL A 150 9.63 12.83 -6.58
N VAL A 151 8.64 12.02 -6.19
CA VAL A 151 8.20 11.93 -4.79
C VAL A 151 9.35 11.52 -3.86
N ARG A 152 10.13 10.51 -4.25
CA ARG A 152 11.27 10.04 -3.47
C ARG A 152 12.37 11.10 -3.34
N HIS A 153 12.72 11.77 -4.44
CA HIS A 153 13.74 12.84 -4.42
C HIS A 153 13.30 14.03 -3.59
N LEU A 154 12.06 14.49 -3.73
CA LEU A 154 11.55 15.62 -2.95
C LEU A 154 11.50 15.27 -1.46
N ALA A 155 10.95 14.12 -1.10
CA ALA A 155 10.88 13.68 0.29
C ALA A 155 12.27 13.54 0.91
N HIS A 156 13.19 12.83 0.25
CA HIS A 156 14.54 12.63 0.73
C HIS A 156 15.32 13.95 0.86
N SER A 157 15.24 14.84 -0.15
CA SER A 157 15.92 16.13 -0.12
C SER A 157 15.45 17.01 1.04
N LYS A 158 14.16 16.95 1.39
CA LYS A 158 13.62 17.69 2.53
C LYS A 158 14.07 17.08 3.85
N MET A 159 13.99 15.76 4.00
CA MET A 159 14.46 15.09 5.21
C MET A 159 15.92 15.36 5.51
N LYS A 160 16.78 15.43 4.49
CA LYS A 160 18.20 15.79 4.66
C LYS A 160 18.44 17.20 5.18
N ARG A 161 17.47 18.10 5.04
CA ARG A 161 17.56 19.50 5.49
C ARG A 161 16.86 19.74 6.84
N THR A 162 16.24 18.70 7.43
CA THR A 162 15.70 18.77 8.79
C THR A 162 16.83 18.53 9.80
N GLU A 163 16.59 18.89 11.06
CA GLU A 163 17.46 18.58 12.20
C GLU A 163 17.17 17.18 12.80
N LEU A 164 16.32 16.40 12.16
CA LEU A 164 16.00 15.04 12.60
C LEU A 164 17.21 14.11 12.47
N ASN A 165 17.31 13.12 13.35
CA ASN A 165 18.27 12.04 13.18
C ASN A 165 17.84 11.14 12.02
N TYR A 166 18.09 11.61 10.80
CA TYR A 166 17.71 10.95 9.56
C TYR A 166 18.82 10.04 9.04
N ARG A 167 18.59 8.73 9.09
CA ARG A 167 19.49 7.70 8.56
C ARG A 167 18.95 7.17 7.26
N PHE A 168 19.79 7.12 6.22
CA PHE A 168 19.35 6.62 4.93
C PHE A 168 20.43 5.81 4.22
N SER A 169 20.00 4.82 3.47
CA SER A 169 20.83 4.07 2.52
C SER A 169 20.12 4.04 1.17
N LEU A 170 20.78 4.64 0.18
CA LEU A 170 20.25 4.71 -1.18
C LEU A 170 20.82 3.59 -2.02
N ARG A 171 19.98 2.96 -2.81
CA ARG A 171 20.35 1.90 -3.75
C ARG A 171 20.26 2.41 -5.17
N ASP A 172 21.19 1.96 -6.00
CA ASP A 172 21.26 2.31 -7.42
C ASP A 172 20.41 1.35 -8.30
N THR A 173 19.96 0.22 -7.74
CA THR A 173 19.18 -0.79 -8.46
C THR A 173 17.78 -0.93 -7.89
N TYR A 174 16.83 -1.09 -8.80
CA TYR A 174 15.46 -1.48 -8.48
C TYR A 174 15.42 -3.00 -8.29
N GLY A 175 14.85 -3.49 -7.20
CA GLY A 175 14.65 -4.92 -7.11
C GLY A 175 14.82 -5.57 -5.74
N ALA A 176 14.26 -4.96 -4.70
CA ALA A 176 14.12 -5.69 -3.42
C ALA A 176 13.15 -6.89 -3.51
N LEU A 177 12.33 -6.97 -4.57
CA LEU A 177 11.36 -8.06 -4.75
C LEU A 177 11.95 -9.35 -5.33
N ASN A 178 13.14 -9.28 -5.97
CA ASN A 178 13.82 -10.44 -6.56
C ASN A 178 15.03 -10.89 -5.73
N VAL A 179 15.15 -10.38 -4.53
CA VAL A 179 16.31 -10.61 -3.70
C VAL A 179 16.05 -11.83 -2.82
N GLN A 180 16.93 -12.82 -2.91
CA GLN A 180 16.92 -14.02 -2.08
C GLN A 180 16.88 -13.63 -0.57
N PRO A 181 16.26 -14.45 0.32
CA PRO A 181 16.13 -14.14 1.75
C PRO A 181 17.45 -13.81 2.48
N HIS A 182 18.57 -14.25 1.92
CA HIS A 182 19.92 -14.03 2.45
C HIS A 182 20.67 -12.85 1.83
N ASP A 183 19.99 -12.01 1.04
CA ASP A 183 20.62 -10.85 0.43
C ASP A 183 20.91 -9.78 1.48
N LEU A 184 22.14 -9.32 1.50
CA LEU A 184 22.62 -8.22 2.35
C LEU A 184 21.69 -6.99 2.28
N SER A 185 21.06 -6.76 1.14
CA SER A 185 20.13 -5.65 0.96
C SER A 185 18.82 -5.80 1.75
N ARG A 186 18.30 -7.03 1.91
CA ARG A 186 17.13 -7.29 2.77
C ARG A 186 17.49 -7.16 4.24
N ILE A 187 18.65 -7.69 4.63
CA ILE A 187 19.18 -7.57 5.99
C ILE A 187 19.32 -6.10 6.37
N GLN A 188 20.01 -5.29 5.58
CA GLN A 188 20.17 -3.84 5.81
C GLN A 188 18.83 -3.10 5.91
N TYR A 189 17.84 -3.52 5.11
CA TYR A 189 16.51 -2.95 5.17
C TYR A 189 15.81 -3.30 6.51
N LEU A 190 15.87 -4.55 6.94
CA LEU A 190 15.28 -4.99 8.21
C LEU A 190 15.97 -4.35 9.40
N GLU A 191 17.30 -4.27 9.40
CA GLU A 191 18.09 -3.55 10.40
C GLU A 191 17.70 -2.08 10.47
N SER A 192 17.56 -1.43 9.32
CA SER A 192 17.13 -0.03 9.26
C SER A 192 15.75 0.19 9.88
N ILE A 193 14.78 -0.72 9.68
CA ILE A 193 13.47 -0.66 10.34
C ILE A 193 13.63 -0.94 11.84
N SER A 194 14.41 -1.95 12.21
CA SER A 194 14.66 -2.31 13.60
C SER A 194 15.22 -1.14 14.40
N ASP A 195 16.17 -0.41 13.82
CA ASP A 195 16.92 0.68 14.44
C ASP A 195 16.25 2.04 14.36
N SER A 196 15.07 2.15 13.77
CA SER A 196 14.35 3.41 13.64
C SER A 196 13.03 3.42 14.41
N ASP A 197 12.59 4.61 14.76
CA ASP A 197 11.30 4.89 15.38
C ASP A 197 10.25 5.20 14.33
N MET A 198 10.70 5.85 13.28
CA MET A 198 9.90 6.26 12.13
C MET A 198 10.59 5.83 10.83
N VAL A 199 9.81 5.54 9.81
CA VAL A 199 10.35 5.15 8.50
C VAL A 199 9.69 5.95 7.41
N LEU A 200 10.48 6.57 6.54
CA LEU A 200 9.99 7.26 5.35
C LEU A 200 9.47 6.23 4.35
N THR A 201 8.20 6.33 4.00
CA THR A 201 7.50 5.39 3.12
C THR A 201 6.93 6.10 1.90
N PRO A 202 7.78 6.59 0.98
CA PRO A 202 7.31 7.19 -0.25
C PRO A 202 6.68 6.13 -1.14
N ARG A 203 5.82 6.58 -2.06
CA ARG A 203 5.23 5.69 -3.06
C ARG A 203 6.26 4.82 -3.79
N GLY A 204 5.84 3.63 -4.20
CA GLY A 204 6.52 2.78 -5.15
C GLY A 204 6.17 3.15 -6.60
N ASP A 205 6.11 2.16 -7.48
CA ASP A 205 5.54 2.32 -8.83
C ASP A 205 4.02 2.50 -8.70
N ALA A 206 3.39 1.74 -7.82
CA ALA A 206 2.04 2.02 -7.36
C ALA A 206 1.98 3.21 -6.40
N ASN A 207 0.79 3.81 -6.26
CA ASN A 207 0.58 4.95 -5.36
C ASN A 207 0.69 4.59 -3.85
N GLN A 208 0.74 3.32 -3.53
CA GLN A 208 1.11 2.81 -2.21
C GLN A 208 2.45 2.09 -2.26
N SER A 209 3.01 1.79 -1.09
CA SER A 209 4.25 1.03 -0.96
C SER A 209 4.05 -0.16 -0.02
N ALA A 210 4.52 -1.34 -0.42
CA ALA A 210 4.59 -2.51 0.46
C ALA A 210 5.30 -2.17 1.79
N ARG A 211 6.32 -1.33 1.73
CA ARG A 211 7.04 -0.82 2.91
C ARG A 211 6.13 -0.18 3.95
N PHE A 212 5.10 0.54 3.54
CA PHE A 212 4.14 1.14 4.47
C PHE A 212 3.52 0.09 5.41
N TYR A 213 3.12 -1.05 4.83
CA TYR A 213 2.53 -2.16 5.59
C TYR A 213 3.58 -2.93 6.40
N GLU A 214 4.78 -3.12 5.89
CA GLU A 214 5.91 -3.71 6.64
C GLU A 214 6.26 -2.87 7.86
N VAL A 215 6.30 -1.55 7.72
CA VAL A 215 6.55 -0.60 8.82
C VAL A 215 5.48 -0.69 9.90
N LEU A 216 4.20 -0.71 9.51
CA LEU A 216 3.10 -0.92 10.46
C LEU A 216 3.20 -2.29 11.16
N SER A 217 3.50 -3.34 10.42
CA SER A 217 3.64 -4.69 10.99
C SER A 217 4.77 -4.78 12.02
N SER A 218 5.82 -3.96 11.87
CA SER A 218 6.93 -3.86 12.81
C SER A 218 6.64 -3.00 14.04
N GLY A 219 5.51 -2.29 14.07
CA GLY A 219 5.17 -1.35 15.14
C GLY A 219 5.87 0.01 15.01
N ARG A 220 6.43 0.33 13.84
CA ARG A 220 7.06 1.64 13.59
C ARG A 220 6.06 2.61 12.99
N ILE A 221 6.38 3.91 13.07
CA ILE A 221 5.54 4.98 12.57
C ILE A 221 5.90 5.28 11.11
N PRO A 222 4.99 5.08 10.14
CA PRO A 222 5.25 5.46 8.76
C PRO A 222 5.16 6.97 8.59
N VAL A 223 6.16 7.54 7.88
CA VAL A 223 6.19 8.94 7.46
C VAL A 223 5.95 8.97 5.95
N VAL A 224 4.82 9.51 5.54
CA VAL A 224 4.26 9.35 4.20
C VAL A 224 4.22 10.70 3.49
N PRO A 225 5.00 10.92 2.41
CA PRO A 225 4.80 12.08 1.56
C PRO A 225 3.46 11.95 0.84
N ASP A 226 2.68 13.04 0.86
CA ASP A 226 1.39 13.07 0.20
C ASP A 226 1.56 12.93 -1.33
N SER A 227 1.10 11.81 -1.83
CA SER A 227 1.04 11.47 -3.25
C SER A 227 -0.38 11.11 -3.68
N TYR A 228 -1.40 11.67 -3.02
CA TYR A 228 -2.81 11.30 -3.19
C TYR A 228 -3.03 9.80 -2.94
N ILE A 229 -2.40 9.29 -1.87
CA ILE A 229 -2.51 7.89 -1.50
C ILE A 229 -3.90 7.59 -0.97
N GLU A 230 -4.53 6.58 -1.54
CA GLU A 230 -5.77 6.01 -1.01
C GLU A 230 -5.44 4.77 -0.17
N LEU A 231 -5.84 4.81 1.09
CA LEU A 231 -5.68 3.70 2.02
C LEU A 231 -6.98 2.92 2.17
N PRO A 232 -6.94 1.64 2.57
CA PRO A 232 -8.14 0.89 2.94
C PRO A 232 -9.05 1.67 3.91
N LYS A 233 -10.37 1.59 3.73
CA LYS A 233 -11.34 2.36 4.53
C LYS A 233 -11.14 2.24 6.04
N ILE A 234 -10.62 1.09 6.51
CA ILE A 234 -10.34 0.85 7.93
C ILE A 234 -9.39 1.89 8.56
N PHE A 235 -8.55 2.54 7.75
CA PHE A 235 -7.68 3.60 8.25
C PHE A 235 -8.44 4.87 8.64
N LYS A 236 -9.62 5.14 8.09
CA LYS A 236 -10.42 6.34 8.42
C LYS A 236 -10.91 6.34 9.87
N SER A 237 -11.14 5.14 10.44
CA SER A 237 -11.54 4.96 11.84
C SER A 237 -10.38 4.60 12.76
N SER A 238 -9.16 4.49 12.23
CA SER A 238 -7.99 4.15 13.03
C SER A 238 -7.36 5.41 13.64
N HIS A 239 -6.85 5.28 14.86
CA HIS A 239 -6.04 6.30 15.51
C HIS A 239 -4.53 5.99 15.38
N LEU A 240 -4.13 5.38 14.26
CA LEU A 240 -2.73 5.06 14.03
C LEU A 240 -1.90 6.33 13.82
N PRO A 241 -0.69 6.40 14.38
CA PRO A 241 0.20 7.55 14.25
C PRO A 241 0.90 7.56 12.89
N ILE A 242 0.14 7.76 11.81
CA ILE A 242 0.69 7.91 10.47
C ILE A 242 0.98 9.39 10.25
N ILE A 243 2.22 9.73 9.94
CA ILE A 243 2.62 11.11 9.68
C ILE A 243 2.54 11.37 8.18
N HIS A 244 1.48 12.03 7.73
CA HIS A 244 1.35 12.50 6.36
C HIS A 244 1.91 13.92 6.22
N PHE A 245 2.67 14.19 5.16
CA PHE A 245 3.17 15.53 4.89
C PHE A 245 3.04 15.93 3.41
N PRO A 246 2.69 17.20 3.11
CA PRO A 246 2.58 17.69 1.75
C PRO A 246 3.91 17.65 1.01
N LEU A 247 3.91 17.22 -0.27
CA LEU A 247 5.13 17.14 -1.08
C LEU A 247 5.90 18.47 -1.17
N LEU A 248 5.21 19.60 -1.09
CA LEU A 248 5.80 20.93 -1.20
C LEU A 248 6.04 21.65 0.14
N ILE A 249 5.89 20.95 1.28
CA ILE A 249 6.20 21.49 2.61
C ILE A 249 7.65 21.97 2.71
N SER A 250 7.93 23.01 3.47
CA SER A 250 9.31 23.40 3.77
C SER A 250 10.01 22.39 4.70
N ALA A 251 11.34 22.32 4.65
CA ALA A 251 12.08 21.42 5.56
C ALA A 251 11.89 21.83 7.03
N LYS A 252 11.76 23.13 7.33
CA LYS A 252 11.50 23.66 8.68
C LYS A 252 10.12 23.23 9.21
N ASP A 253 9.09 23.36 8.39
CA ASP A 253 7.73 22.97 8.78
C ASP A 253 7.60 21.46 8.92
N LEU A 254 8.29 20.70 8.06
CA LEU A 254 8.36 19.24 8.16
C LEU A 254 9.05 18.79 9.45
N ASP A 255 10.18 19.41 9.79
CA ASP A 255 10.90 19.16 11.04
C ASP A 255 10.00 19.45 12.27
N PHE A 256 9.36 20.61 12.29
CA PHE A 256 8.41 20.98 13.34
C PHE A 256 7.26 20.00 13.46
N MET A 257 6.66 19.61 12.34
CA MET A 257 5.53 18.68 12.31
C MET A 257 5.92 17.31 12.89
N ILE A 258 7.06 16.74 12.47
CA ILE A 258 7.52 15.44 12.96
C ILE A 258 7.87 15.51 14.44
N LYS A 259 8.58 16.56 14.87
CA LYS A 259 8.93 16.78 16.29
C LYS A 259 7.68 16.94 17.16
N SER A 260 6.67 17.66 16.67
CA SER A 260 5.39 17.84 17.38
C SER A 260 4.64 16.53 17.57
N HIS A 261 4.60 15.68 16.53
CA HIS A 261 4.02 14.34 16.67
C HIS A 261 4.79 13.48 17.69
N TRP A 262 6.10 13.58 17.71
CA TRP A 262 6.93 12.80 18.60
C TRP A 262 6.83 13.25 20.08
N THR A 263 6.72 14.55 20.32
CA THR A 263 6.61 15.08 21.71
C THR A 263 5.34 14.62 22.42
N ASN A 264 4.29 14.22 21.68
CA ASN A 264 3.10 13.63 22.27
C ASN A 264 3.36 12.22 22.83
N ILE A 265 4.48 11.60 22.49
CA ILE A 265 4.93 10.32 23.01
C ILE A 265 5.94 10.62 24.12
N SER A 266 5.44 10.89 25.34
CA SER A 266 6.25 11.52 26.38
C SER A 266 7.21 10.62 27.15
N ASN A 267 7.06 9.30 27.08
CA ASN A 267 7.86 8.36 27.85
C ASN A 267 7.98 6.98 27.20
N ASN A 268 8.83 6.13 27.77
CA ASN A 268 9.09 4.80 27.24
C ASN A 268 7.88 3.86 27.30
N GLU A 269 7.07 3.95 28.34
CA GLU A 269 5.88 3.10 28.52
C GLU A 269 4.84 3.41 27.42
N ASN A 270 4.53 4.68 27.19
CA ASN A 270 3.64 5.12 26.14
C ASN A 270 4.13 4.67 24.75
N TYR A 271 5.45 4.75 24.50
CA TYR A 271 6.00 4.37 23.21
C TYR A 271 5.96 2.85 22.97
N ILE A 272 6.23 2.04 23.98
CA ILE A 272 6.12 0.58 23.89
C ILE A 272 4.66 0.19 23.61
N MET A 273 3.72 0.77 24.36
CA MET A 273 2.30 0.53 24.16
C MET A 273 1.83 0.95 22.77
N LEU A 274 2.30 2.08 22.27
CA LEU A 274 2.00 2.55 20.91
C LEU A 274 2.46 1.55 19.86
N GLN A 275 3.70 1.06 19.94
CA GLN A 275 4.22 0.04 19.02
C GLN A 275 3.40 -1.26 19.05
N GLN A 276 3.00 -1.70 20.25
CA GLN A 276 2.14 -2.87 20.42
C GLN A 276 0.76 -2.66 19.80
N ASN A 277 0.17 -1.47 19.96
CA ASN A 277 -1.12 -1.10 19.38
C ASN A 277 -1.05 -1.09 17.84
N ILE A 278 0.01 -0.54 17.25
CA ILE A 278 0.23 -0.55 15.80
C ILE A 278 0.30 -2.00 15.27
N ARG A 279 1.10 -2.86 15.92
CA ARG A 279 1.21 -4.29 15.55
C ARG A 279 -0.12 -5.03 15.69
N SER A 280 -0.83 -4.77 16.76
CA SER A 280 -2.14 -5.36 17.03
C SER A 280 -3.17 -4.96 15.98
N PHE A 281 -3.18 -3.67 15.62
CA PHE A 281 -4.04 -3.19 14.53
C PHE A 281 -3.70 -3.87 13.22
N PHE A 282 -2.41 -3.93 12.85
CA PHE A 282 -1.96 -4.59 11.64
C PHE A 282 -2.38 -6.06 11.61
N SER A 283 -2.09 -6.81 12.66
CA SER A 283 -2.36 -8.26 12.72
C SER A 283 -3.86 -8.60 12.69
N ARG A 284 -4.72 -7.72 13.19
CA ARG A 284 -6.18 -7.91 13.16
C ARG A 284 -6.81 -7.50 11.84
N ASN A 285 -6.32 -6.40 11.23
CA ASN A 285 -7.05 -5.69 10.20
C ASN A 285 -6.32 -5.61 8.85
N LEU A 286 -5.01 -5.79 8.79
CA LEU A 286 -4.22 -5.51 7.59
C LEU A 286 -3.44 -6.71 7.05
N VAL A 287 -3.43 -7.83 7.77
CA VAL A 287 -2.92 -9.08 7.19
C VAL A 287 -3.78 -9.42 5.99
N PHE A 288 -3.14 -9.54 4.83
CA PHE A 288 -3.82 -9.61 3.53
C PHE A 288 -4.96 -10.63 3.49
N ASP A 289 -4.67 -11.88 3.85
CA ASP A 289 -5.66 -12.97 3.81
C ASP A 289 -6.84 -12.70 4.76
N LYS A 290 -6.56 -12.21 5.98
CA LYS A 290 -7.62 -11.83 6.93
C LYS A 290 -8.49 -10.69 6.41
N PHE A 291 -7.85 -9.68 5.81
CA PHE A 291 -8.56 -8.52 5.26
C PHE A 291 -9.50 -8.94 4.13
N VAL A 292 -8.99 -9.72 3.18
CA VAL A 292 -9.77 -10.20 2.03
C VAL A 292 -10.90 -11.11 2.53
N ASN A 293 -10.63 -12.02 3.47
CA ASN A 293 -11.64 -12.89 4.05
C ASN A 293 -12.76 -12.10 4.74
N ASN A 294 -12.40 -11.08 5.54
CA ASN A 294 -13.39 -10.23 6.17
C ASN A 294 -14.27 -9.50 5.15
N LEU A 295 -13.68 -9.02 4.05
CA LEU A 295 -14.45 -8.43 2.95
C LEU A 295 -15.45 -9.41 2.34
N LEU A 296 -15.00 -10.63 2.07
CA LEU A 296 -15.81 -11.63 1.36
C LEU A 296 -16.84 -12.31 2.29
N ASN A 297 -16.70 -12.15 3.59
CA ASN A 297 -17.72 -12.56 4.58
C ASN A 297 -18.86 -11.53 4.73
N LEU A 298 -18.75 -10.34 4.15
CA LEU A 298 -19.85 -9.39 4.07
C LEU A 298 -20.96 -9.92 3.15
N ASN A 299 -22.19 -9.44 3.34
CA ASN A 299 -23.20 -9.64 2.32
C ASN A 299 -22.91 -8.74 1.09
N ILE A 300 -23.58 -8.97 -0.03
CA ILE A 300 -23.29 -8.32 -1.31
C ILE A 300 -23.49 -6.78 -1.25
N GLU A 301 -24.47 -6.32 -0.49
CA GLU A 301 -24.76 -4.89 -0.33
C GLU A 301 -23.71 -4.20 0.53
N GLU A 302 -23.32 -4.81 1.64
CA GLU A 302 -22.21 -4.34 2.48
C GLU A 302 -20.91 -4.32 1.69
N PHE A 303 -20.61 -5.37 0.92
CA PHE A 303 -19.43 -5.43 0.07
C PHE A 303 -19.43 -4.29 -0.97
N ARG A 304 -20.55 -4.04 -1.63
CA ARG A 304 -20.70 -2.91 -2.57
C ARG A 304 -20.50 -1.56 -1.89
N SER A 305 -20.99 -1.40 -0.66
CA SER A 305 -20.82 -0.18 0.13
C SER A 305 -19.36 0.09 0.50
N MET A 306 -18.51 -0.95 0.52
CA MET A 306 -17.07 -0.80 0.74
C MET A 306 -16.34 -0.21 -0.47
N ALA A 307 -16.91 -0.32 -1.67
CA ALA A 307 -16.35 0.35 -2.83
C ALA A 307 -16.38 1.87 -2.62
N VAL A 308 -15.33 2.53 -3.08
CA VAL A 308 -15.24 3.98 -2.98
C VAL A 308 -16.28 4.57 -3.94
N SER A 309 -17.27 5.26 -3.38
CA SER A 309 -18.19 6.11 -4.13
C SER A 309 -17.62 7.53 -4.12
N ASN A 310 -17.70 8.19 -5.25
CA ASN A 310 -17.35 9.62 -5.37
C ASN A 310 -18.30 10.49 -4.55
#